data_b7182700368a3bed004203e71d617cbe
#
_entry.id   b7182700368a3bed004203e71d617cbe
#
_cell.length_a   1.000
_cell.length_b   1.000
_cell.length_c   1.000
_cell.angle_alpha   90.00
_cell.angle_beta   90.00
_cell.angle_gamma   90.00
#
_symmetry.space_group_name_H-M   'P 1'
#
loop_
_entity.id
_entity.type
_entity.pdbx_description
1 polymer ?
#
loop_
_entity_poly.entity_id
_entity_poly.type
_entity_poly.pdbx_seq_one_letter_code
_entity_poly.pdbx_strand_id
1 'polypeptide(L)'
;MEEQIRQILPEKVRQAFDDIVEQRVLGASKHIAMIGEMFEAIADRGLQEHKKPADIIEEIKKVADYFIATRGEASQAVSNAILLMIHNIDQYSDLESAEAVRKILETKNAYARTAKESVDVCVSYGVKLA
;
A
#
# COMPACT_ATOMS: atom_id res chain seq x y z
N MET A 1 -7.44 -0.27 -18.07
CA MET A 1 -6.51 -0.48 -16.96
C MET A 1 -7.18 -0.34 -15.59
N GLU A 2 -7.92 0.72 -15.39
CA GLU A 2 -8.65 0.94 -14.13
C GLU A 2 -9.55 -0.23 -13.74
N GLU A 3 -10.34 -0.73 -14.68
CA GLU A 3 -11.23 -1.85 -14.44
C GLU A 3 -10.47 -3.12 -14.08
N GLN A 4 -9.34 -3.37 -14.73
CA GLN A 4 -8.50 -4.53 -14.42
C GLN A 4 -7.96 -4.48 -12.99
N ILE A 5 -7.54 -3.30 -12.55
CA ILE A 5 -7.04 -3.11 -11.19
C ILE A 5 -8.16 -3.32 -10.19
N ARG A 6 -9.34 -2.76 -10.48
CA ARG A 6 -10.51 -2.91 -9.62
C ARG A 6 -10.88 -4.39 -9.42
N GLN A 7 -10.79 -5.18 -10.49
CA GLN A 7 -11.10 -6.61 -10.42
C GLN A 7 -10.08 -7.41 -9.58
N ILE A 8 -8.84 -6.97 -9.55
CA ILE A 8 -7.80 -7.59 -8.71
C ILE A 8 -8.11 -7.40 -7.23
N LEU A 9 -8.72 -6.27 -6.88
CA LEU A 9 -8.96 -5.91 -5.49
C LEU A 9 -10.09 -6.73 -4.86
N PRO A 10 -9.92 -7.17 -3.61
CA PRO A 10 -11.04 -7.75 -2.86
C PRO A 10 -12.19 -6.76 -2.76
N GLU A 11 -13.41 -7.28 -2.72
CA GLU A 11 -14.62 -6.46 -2.72
C GLU A 11 -14.62 -5.41 -1.61
N LYS A 12 -14.12 -5.78 -0.43
CA LYS A 12 -14.10 -4.90 0.74
C LYS A 12 -13.31 -3.61 0.55
N VAL A 13 -12.35 -3.58 -0.39
CA VAL A 13 -11.54 -2.39 -0.67
C VAL A 13 -11.86 -1.72 -2.00
N ARG A 14 -12.81 -2.25 -2.76
CA ARG A 14 -13.19 -1.65 -4.05
C ARG A 14 -13.79 -0.26 -3.88
N GLN A 15 -14.54 -0.05 -2.80
CA GLN A 15 -15.10 1.27 -2.51
C GLN A 15 -13.98 2.29 -2.27
N ALA A 16 -12.94 1.90 -1.53
CA ALA A 16 -11.78 2.78 -1.30
C ALA A 16 -11.10 3.13 -2.62
N PHE A 17 -10.94 2.17 -3.51
CA PHE A 17 -10.39 2.39 -4.84
C PHE A 17 -11.23 3.41 -5.61
N ASP A 18 -12.54 3.21 -5.65
CA ASP A 18 -13.46 4.12 -6.35
C ASP A 18 -13.42 5.53 -5.74
N ASP A 19 -13.33 5.64 -4.42
CA ASP A 19 -13.26 6.93 -3.74
C ASP A 19 -12.01 7.72 -4.12
N ILE A 20 -10.88 7.05 -4.29
CA ILE A 20 -9.64 7.71 -4.73
C ILE A 20 -9.76 8.11 -6.20
N VAL A 21 -10.18 7.18 -7.06
CA VAL A 21 -10.25 7.41 -8.51
C VAL A 21 -11.22 8.54 -8.84
N GLU A 22 -12.38 8.57 -8.18
CA GLU A 22 -13.41 9.59 -8.41
C GLU A 22 -13.20 10.85 -7.58
N GLN A 23 -12.08 10.90 -6.84
CA GLN A 23 -11.68 12.07 -6.04
C GLN A 23 -12.71 12.44 -4.96
N ARG A 24 -13.41 11.45 -4.43
CA ARG A 24 -14.31 11.66 -3.30
C ARG A 24 -13.56 11.82 -1.98
N VAL A 25 -12.35 11.24 -1.92
CA VAL A 25 -11.44 11.41 -0.79
C VAL A 25 -10.20 12.13 -1.31
N LEU A 26 -9.82 13.21 -0.66
CA LEU A 26 -8.67 14.02 -1.04
C LEU A 26 -7.61 13.99 0.06
N GLY A 27 -6.37 14.28 -0.34
CA GLY A 27 -5.25 14.34 0.59
C GLY A 27 -4.34 13.12 0.49
N ALA A 28 -3.03 13.40 0.39
CA ALA A 28 -2.02 12.36 0.21
C ALA A 28 -2.03 11.34 1.34
N SER A 29 -2.15 11.78 2.59
CA SER A 29 -2.13 10.89 3.75
C SER A 29 -3.26 9.86 3.71
N LYS A 30 -4.46 10.31 3.34
CA LYS A 30 -5.61 9.42 3.23
C LYS A 30 -5.45 8.43 2.10
N HIS A 31 -4.96 8.90 0.95
CA HIS A 31 -4.70 8.04 -0.20
C HIS A 31 -3.67 6.95 0.15
N ILE A 32 -2.59 7.32 0.83
CA ILE A 32 -1.55 6.39 1.23
C ILE A 32 -2.12 5.32 2.16
N ALA A 33 -2.90 5.71 3.16
CA ALA A 33 -3.52 4.76 4.09
C ALA A 33 -4.46 3.80 3.36
N MET A 34 -5.28 4.31 2.45
CA MET A 34 -6.23 3.48 1.70
C MET A 34 -5.52 2.53 0.75
N ILE A 35 -4.46 2.98 0.10
CA ILE A 35 -3.65 2.13 -0.78
C ILE A 35 -2.97 1.02 0.04
N GLY A 36 -2.45 1.34 1.22
CA GLY A 36 -1.89 0.35 2.12
C GLY A 36 -2.91 -0.73 2.52
N GLU A 37 -4.15 -0.33 2.77
CA GLU A 37 -5.24 -1.28 3.07
C GLU A 37 -5.53 -2.19 1.87
N MET A 38 -5.42 -1.67 0.65
CA MET A 38 -5.58 -2.47 -0.55
C MET A 38 -4.51 -3.55 -0.64
N PHE A 39 -3.24 -3.20 -0.36
CA PHE A 39 -2.15 -4.17 -0.35
C PHE A 39 -2.39 -5.26 0.69
N GLU A 40 -2.80 -4.86 1.88
CA GLU A 40 -3.12 -5.81 2.96
C GLU A 40 -4.25 -6.74 2.56
N ALA A 41 -5.31 -6.21 1.96
CA ALA A 41 -6.45 -7.01 1.52
C ALA A 41 -6.05 -8.02 0.44
N ILE A 42 -5.19 -7.63 -0.48
CA ILE A 42 -4.69 -8.54 -1.53
C ILE A 42 -3.88 -9.67 -0.88
N ALA A 43 -3.00 -9.33 0.06
CA ALA A 43 -2.18 -10.32 0.75
C ALA A 43 -3.03 -11.31 1.55
N ASP A 44 -4.01 -10.80 2.30
CA ASP A 44 -4.91 -11.64 3.10
C ASP A 44 -5.72 -12.58 2.23
N ARG A 45 -6.29 -12.07 1.14
CA ARG A 45 -7.06 -12.90 0.21
C ARG A 45 -6.18 -13.97 -0.43
N GLY A 46 -4.96 -13.59 -0.83
CA GLY A 46 -4.02 -14.52 -1.41
C GLY A 46 -3.69 -15.66 -0.47
N LEU A 47 -3.51 -15.36 0.82
CA LEU A 47 -3.26 -16.37 1.82
C LEU A 47 -4.46 -17.30 2.00
N GLN A 48 -5.67 -16.73 2.06
CA GLN A 48 -6.91 -17.51 2.20
C GLN A 48 -7.14 -18.43 1.01
N GLU A 49 -6.79 -17.98 -0.19
CA GLU A 49 -6.96 -18.75 -1.43
C GLU A 49 -5.76 -19.62 -1.77
N HIS A 50 -4.78 -19.69 -0.88
CA HIS A 50 -3.55 -20.46 -1.07
C HIS A 50 -2.79 -20.10 -2.35
N LYS A 51 -2.79 -18.82 -2.70
CA LYS A 51 -2.04 -18.34 -3.86
C LYS A 51 -0.53 -18.39 -3.58
N LYS A 52 0.23 -18.55 -4.66
CA LYS A 52 1.68 -18.49 -4.57
C LYS A 52 2.13 -17.08 -4.21
N PRO A 53 3.20 -16.93 -3.41
CA PRO A 53 3.71 -15.59 -3.08
C PRO A 53 4.00 -14.73 -4.30
N ALA A 54 4.55 -15.31 -5.37
CA ALA A 54 4.83 -14.57 -6.60
C ALA A 54 3.56 -13.95 -7.19
N ASP A 55 2.44 -14.67 -7.15
CA ASP A 55 1.17 -14.18 -7.67
C ASP A 55 0.62 -13.03 -6.82
N ILE A 56 0.73 -13.14 -5.50
CA ILE A 56 0.32 -12.10 -4.55
C ILE A 56 1.14 -10.83 -4.80
N ILE A 57 2.46 -10.99 -4.92
CA ILE A 57 3.38 -9.87 -5.17
C ILE A 57 3.05 -9.19 -6.49
N GLU A 58 2.78 -9.97 -7.53
CA GLU A 58 2.42 -9.43 -8.84
C GLU A 58 1.15 -8.58 -8.77
N GLU A 59 0.12 -9.05 -8.07
CA GLU A 59 -1.11 -8.29 -7.89
C GLU A 59 -0.87 -6.97 -7.16
N ILE A 60 -0.07 -7.01 -6.08
CA ILE A 60 0.28 -5.81 -5.32
C ILE A 60 1.02 -4.81 -6.21
N LYS A 61 1.97 -5.29 -7.01
CA LYS A 61 2.74 -4.42 -7.91
C LYS A 61 1.87 -3.78 -8.97
N LYS A 62 0.89 -4.50 -9.51
CA LYS A 62 -0.03 -3.94 -10.50
C LYS A 62 -0.82 -2.77 -9.91
N VAL A 63 -1.32 -2.92 -8.70
CA VAL A 63 -2.05 -1.85 -8.01
C VAL A 63 -1.10 -0.68 -7.72
N ALA A 64 0.11 -0.97 -7.25
CA ALA A 64 1.12 0.04 -6.96
C ALA A 64 1.46 0.85 -8.21
N ASP A 65 1.73 0.19 -9.32
CA ASP A 65 2.07 0.84 -10.58
C ASP A 65 0.94 1.75 -11.06
N TYR A 66 -0.29 1.30 -10.93
CA TYR A 66 -1.46 2.09 -11.31
C TYR A 66 -1.52 3.40 -10.52
N PHE A 67 -1.37 3.34 -9.20
CA PHE A 67 -1.45 4.53 -8.37
C PHE A 67 -0.22 5.43 -8.52
N ILE A 68 0.96 4.88 -8.76
CA ILE A 68 2.15 5.69 -9.08
C ILE A 68 1.93 6.44 -10.38
N ALA A 69 1.36 5.79 -11.40
CA ALA A 69 1.11 6.41 -12.69
C ALA A 69 0.00 7.48 -12.64
N THR A 70 -0.98 7.32 -11.75
CA THR A 70 -2.12 8.24 -11.66
C THR A 70 -1.95 9.26 -10.54
N ARG A 71 -1.84 8.81 -9.29
CA ARG A 71 -1.78 9.71 -8.13
C ARG A 71 -0.36 10.17 -7.83
N GLY A 72 0.64 9.34 -8.16
CA GLY A 72 2.04 9.66 -7.95
C GLY A 72 2.50 10.84 -8.79
N GLU A 73 1.92 11.05 -9.97
CA GLU A 73 2.23 12.20 -10.81
C GLU A 73 1.77 13.51 -10.16
N ALA A 74 0.63 13.47 -9.47
CA ALA A 74 0.09 14.63 -8.79
C ALA A 74 0.71 14.85 -7.41
N SER A 75 1.27 13.81 -6.79
CA SER A 75 1.82 13.87 -5.45
C SER A 75 3.05 12.98 -5.32
N GLN A 76 4.21 13.60 -5.16
CA GLN A 76 5.46 12.90 -4.91
C GLN A 76 5.39 12.08 -3.61
N ALA A 77 4.66 12.58 -2.61
CA ALA A 77 4.49 11.89 -1.34
C ALA A 77 3.80 10.53 -1.52
N VAL A 78 2.77 10.47 -2.36
CA VAL A 78 2.07 9.22 -2.65
C VAL A 78 3.00 8.23 -3.36
N SER A 79 3.72 8.69 -4.37
CA SER A 79 4.66 7.85 -5.12
C SER A 79 5.73 7.26 -4.20
N ASN A 80 6.36 8.10 -3.38
CA ASN A 80 7.41 7.68 -2.46
C ASN A 80 6.88 6.69 -1.43
N ALA A 81 5.68 6.94 -0.89
CA ALA A 81 5.07 6.06 0.10
C ALA A 81 4.79 4.68 -0.48
N ILE A 82 4.24 4.62 -1.70
CA ILE A 82 3.95 3.35 -2.36
C ILE A 82 5.24 2.55 -2.55
N LEU A 83 6.31 3.21 -3.05
CA LEU A 83 7.59 2.54 -3.28
C LEU A 83 8.18 1.98 -1.98
N LEU A 84 8.02 2.70 -0.87
CA LEU A 84 8.49 2.22 0.42
C LEU A 84 7.66 1.05 0.95
N MET A 85 6.35 1.08 0.76
CA MET A 85 5.47 0.02 1.22
C MET A 85 5.71 -1.31 0.50
N ILE A 86 6.22 -1.26 -0.73
CA ILE A 86 6.52 -2.47 -1.52
C ILE A 86 8.02 -2.71 -1.69
N HIS A 87 8.85 -2.04 -0.88
CA HIS A 87 10.30 -2.14 -1.00
C HIS A 87 10.77 -3.60 -0.85
N ASN A 88 11.45 -4.09 -1.88
CA ASN A 88 12.05 -5.43 -1.90
C ASN A 88 11.09 -6.60 -1.69
N ILE A 89 9.80 -6.44 -1.94
CA ILE A 89 8.84 -7.53 -1.73
C ILE A 89 9.10 -8.73 -2.66
N ASP A 90 9.79 -8.52 -3.78
CA ASP A 90 10.15 -9.60 -4.70
C ASP A 90 10.96 -10.70 -4.02
N GLN A 91 11.77 -10.37 -3.01
CA GLN A 91 12.59 -11.34 -2.30
C GLN A 91 11.76 -12.36 -1.53
N TYR A 92 10.48 -12.07 -1.30
CA TYR A 92 9.60 -12.96 -0.55
C TYR A 92 8.91 -14.01 -1.42
N SER A 93 9.14 -13.98 -2.75
CA SER A 93 8.49 -14.90 -3.68
C SER A 93 8.88 -16.37 -3.46
N ASP A 94 10.04 -16.62 -2.85
CA ASP A 94 10.52 -17.97 -2.59
C ASP A 94 10.12 -18.51 -1.21
N LEU A 95 9.43 -17.71 -0.41
CA LEU A 95 8.99 -18.11 0.92
C LEU A 95 7.65 -18.85 0.84
N GLU A 96 7.28 -19.53 1.94
CA GLU A 96 5.95 -20.08 2.05
C GLU A 96 4.92 -18.95 2.07
N SER A 97 3.70 -19.23 1.61
CA SER A 97 2.68 -18.19 1.47
C SER A 97 2.44 -17.41 2.77
N ALA A 98 2.31 -18.10 3.90
CA ALA A 98 2.09 -17.46 5.20
C ALA A 98 3.26 -16.56 5.58
N GLU A 99 4.49 -17.04 5.40
CA GLU A 99 5.71 -16.30 5.68
C GLU A 99 5.81 -15.08 4.77
N ALA A 100 5.57 -15.27 3.48
CA ALA A 100 5.62 -14.18 2.49
C ALA A 100 4.62 -13.09 2.83
N VAL A 101 3.37 -13.46 3.14
CA VAL A 101 2.33 -12.49 3.50
C VAL A 101 2.72 -11.74 4.76
N ARG A 102 3.24 -12.44 5.78
CA ARG A 102 3.72 -11.80 7.01
C ARG A 102 4.79 -10.75 6.72
N LYS A 103 5.76 -11.09 5.88
CA LYS A 103 6.85 -10.18 5.51
C LYS A 103 6.37 -8.99 4.69
N ILE A 104 5.45 -9.22 3.77
CA ILE A 104 4.84 -8.15 2.97
C ILE A 104 4.13 -7.16 3.90
N LEU A 105 3.33 -7.67 4.84
CA LEU A 105 2.61 -6.81 5.78
C LEU A 105 3.55 -6.08 6.74
N GLU A 106 4.64 -6.72 7.16
CA GLU A 106 5.66 -6.07 7.98
C GLU A 106 6.29 -4.90 7.23
N THR A 107 6.61 -5.07 5.94
CA THR A 107 7.20 -4.01 5.11
C THR A 107 6.25 -2.85 4.97
N LYS A 108 4.99 -3.13 4.66
CA LYS A 108 3.95 -2.11 4.53
C LYS A 108 3.76 -1.35 5.85
N ASN A 109 3.67 -2.08 6.97
CA ASN A 109 3.43 -1.48 8.27
C ASN A 109 4.65 -0.75 8.82
N ALA A 110 5.86 -1.17 8.45
CA ALA A 110 7.08 -0.47 8.83
C ALA A 110 7.09 0.96 8.27
N TYR A 111 6.63 1.15 7.03
CA TYR A 111 6.49 2.49 6.48
C TYR A 111 5.54 3.34 7.32
N ALA A 112 4.35 2.81 7.65
CA ALA A 112 3.36 3.54 8.43
C ALA A 112 3.88 3.93 9.80
N ARG A 113 4.61 3.03 10.45
CA ARG A 113 5.22 3.28 11.75
C ARG A 113 6.28 4.37 11.65
N THR A 114 7.17 4.28 10.67
CA THR A 114 8.25 5.26 10.47
C THR A 114 7.67 6.64 10.20
N ALA A 115 6.65 6.74 9.34
CA ALA A 115 6.01 8.00 9.02
C ALA A 115 5.38 8.62 10.28
N LYS A 116 4.71 7.81 11.10
CA LYS A 116 4.09 8.28 12.34
C LYS A 116 5.15 8.77 13.33
N GLU A 117 6.23 8.02 13.50
CA GLU A 117 7.33 8.40 14.39
C GLU A 117 7.98 9.71 13.95
N SER A 118 8.19 9.87 12.64
CA SER A 118 8.75 11.11 12.09
C SER A 118 7.86 12.30 12.36
N VAL A 119 6.55 12.16 12.21
CA VAL A 119 5.59 13.22 12.50
C VAL A 119 5.61 13.56 13.99
N ASP A 120 5.60 12.55 14.86
CA ASP A 120 5.65 12.74 16.31
C ASP A 120 6.92 13.47 16.73
N VAL A 121 8.07 13.12 16.16
CA VAL A 121 9.34 13.78 16.43
C VAL A 121 9.29 15.24 15.99
N CYS A 122 8.76 15.52 14.80
CA CYS A 122 8.62 16.88 14.29
C CYS A 122 7.73 17.74 15.20
N VAL A 123 6.61 17.18 15.65
CA VAL A 123 5.70 17.88 16.58
C VAL A 123 6.40 18.14 17.90
N SER A 124 7.13 17.15 18.41
CA SER A 124 7.87 17.27 19.65
C SER A 124 8.93 18.39 19.56
N TYR A 125 9.67 18.44 18.46
CA TYR A 125 10.64 19.51 18.24
C TYR A 125 9.96 20.87 18.13
N GLY A 126 8.84 20.94 17.44
CA GLY A 126 8.07 22.16 17.30
C GLY A 126 7.63 22.71 18.66
N VAL A 127 7.17 21.83 19.54
CA VAL A 127 6.75 22.20 20.89
C VAL A 127 7.94 22.69 21.69
N LYS A 128 9.09 22.03 21.60
CA LYS A 128 10.31 22.46 22.32
C LYS A 128 10.84 23.79 21.85
N LEU A 129 10.75 24.05 20.56
CA LEU A 129 11.22 25.28 19.96
C LEU A 129 10.27 26.45 20.17
N ALA A 130 9.03 26.15 20.36
CA ALA A 130 8.01 27.15 20.66
C ALA A 130 8.04 27.55 22.12
#